data_de9db08af5f2a85e6941d5cd32ec0880
#
_entry.id   de9db08af5f2a85e6941d5cd32ec0880
#
_cell.length_a   1.000
_cell.length_b   1.000
_cell.length_c   1.000
_cell.angle_alpha   90.00
_cell.angle_beta   90.00
_cell.angle_gamma   90.00
#
_symmetry.space_group_name_H-M   'P 1'
#
loop_
_entity.id
_entity.type
_entity.pdbx_description
1 polymer ?
#
loop_
_entity_poly.entity_id
_entity_poly.type
_entity_poly.pdbx_seq_one_letter_code
_entity_poly.pdbx_strand_id
1 'polypeptide(L)'
;MGATPDQEISYALSNACEVLNTVKKNGQVPKKDFPLVVGRISFFVNAGIKFITEMCKMRTMTSLWNDICTKKYKVKDEKLKRLRYGVQVNSLGLTEPQPENNVYRILLEMLSVVLSKDARARAIQLPAWNEALGLPRPWDQQWSIRLQQIIAYETDLLEYQDIFNGSKVVKNKVEKLKRIVKKELNIIEKMGGAVAAVENSYMKNNLVKSMSQRVSDIETGEQIVVGVNRFTETAESPLKNDKEGFIKVDSNSEKNQIRKLKIWKNKRNQSKCFKALKKLENAATRNENIMQASIECAHAGVTTGEWTDTLRKIYGEYRAPTGVGKSSKIEKNNNKKVNERINKLSSKLKRRVKLLVGKPGLDGHSSGAEQISVAAKDAGMEVVYEGIRLTPEQIVNTAIEESVHMIALSILSGSHLSLTKEIIKLLKKNKISNIPLVVGGFIPEEDEKKMIRLGVSRVYTPKNYDINLIMSDFANILEKHY
;
A
#
# COMPACT_ATOMS: atom_id res chain seq x y z
N MET A 1 2.13 2.30 -4.02
CA MET A 1 2.00 1.07 -4.84
C MET A 1 2.54 1.21 -6.27
N GLY A 2 3.23 2.30 -6.61
CA GLY A 2 3.91 2.46 -7.91
C GLY A 2 3.00 2.72 -9.11
N ALA A 3 1.77 3.19 -8.89
CA ALA A 3 0.89 3.59 -9.98
C ALA A 3 1.48 4.77 -10.76
N THR A 4 1.34 4.72 -12.09
CA THR A 4 1.57 5.88 -12.93
C THR A 4 0.42 6.89 -12.79
N PRO A 5 0.61 8.18 -13.12
CA PRO A 5 -0.44 9.20 -13.01
C PRO A 5 -1.75 8.84 -13.72
N ASP A 6 -1.66 8.23 -14.89
CA ASP A 6 -2.81 7.77 -15.68
C ASP A 6 -3.51 6.55 -15.05
N GLN A 7 -2.75 5.60 -14.49
CA GLN A 7 -3.31 4.48 -13.73
C GLN A 7 -4.05 4.97 -12.48
N GLU A 8 -3.46 5.88 -11.72
CA GLU A 8 -4.07 6.43 -10.51
C GLU A 8 -5.43 7.08 -10.83
N ILE A 9 -5.49 7.95 -11.83
CA ILE A 9 -6.74 8.61 -12.24
C ILE A 9 -7.75 7.57 -12.72
N SER A 10 -7.33 6.67 -13.60
CA SER A 10 -8.24 5.69 -14.22
C SER A 10 -8.85 4.75 -13.18
N TYR A 11 -8.06 4.24 -12.27
CA TYR A 11 -8.52 3.30 -11.25
C TYR A 11 -9.38 3.99 -10.20
N ALA A 12 -9.02 5.20 -9.78
CA ALA A 12 -9.85 5.98 -8.85
C ALA A 12 -11.22 6.32 -9.44
N LEU A 13 -11.27 6.78 -10.69
CA LEU A 13 -12.51 7.14 -11.37
C LEU A 13 -13.36 5.91 -11.68
N SER A 14 -12.76 4.79 -12.11
CA SER A 14 -13.50 3.54 -12.36
C SER A 14 -14.14 2.99 -11.08
N ASN A 15 -13.42 3.01 -9.95
CA ASN A 15 -13.95 2.59 -8.65
C ASN A 15 -15.13 3.48 -8.22
N ALA A 16 -15.01 4.80 -8.39
CA ALA A 16 -16.11 5.71 -8.08
C ALA A 16 -17.35 5.44 -8.97
N CYS A 17 -17.12 5.19 -10.26
CA CYS A 17 -18.21 4.81 -11.16
C CYS A 17 -18.87 3.50 -10.74
N GLU A 18 -18.11 2.51 -10.31
CA GLU A 18 -18.64 1.22 -9.84
C GLU A 18 -19.54 1.39 -8.63
N VAL A 19 -19.07 2.16 -7.63
CA VAL A 19 -19.88 2.49 -6.43
C VAL A 19 -21.18 3.18 -6.84
N LEU A 20 -21.12 4.19 -7.71
CA LEU A 20 -22.30 4.94 -8.16
C LEU A 20 -23.27 4.06 -8.97
N ASN A 21 -22.76 3.18 -9.83
CA ASN A 21 -23.55 2.24 -10.60
C ASN A 21 -24.25 1.24 -9.67
N THR A 22 -23.56 0.73 -8.67
CA THR A 22 -24.11 -0.19 -7.66
C THR A 22 -25.22 0.48 -6.86
N VAL A 23 -25.00 1.69 -6.34
CA VAL A 23 -26.05 2.45 -5.62
C VAL A 23 -27.27 2.69 -6.50
N LYS A 24 -27.06 3.06 -7.76
CA LYS A 24 -28.16 3.27 -8.72
C LYS A 24 -28.92 1.99 -9.01
N LYS A 25 -28.22 0.85 -9.17
CA LYS A 25 -28.82 -0.47 -9.43
C LYS A 25 -29.62 -0.98 -8.25
N ASN A 26 -29.14 -0.79 -7.02
CA ASN A 26 -29.82 -1.25 -5.80
C ASN A 26 -31.13 -0.51 -5.53
N GLY A 27 -31.36 0.67 -6.14
CA GLY A 27 -32.64 1.38 -6.05
C GLY A 27 -33.01 1.93 -4.66
N GLN A 28 -32.10 1.83 -3.67
CA GLN A 28 -32.35 2.29 -2.29
C GLN A 28 -32.39 3.83 -2.17
N VAL A 29 -31.82 4.53 -3.15
CA VAL A 29 -31.80 6.00 -3.21
C VAL A 29 -32.81 6.47 -4.26
N PRO A 30 -33.77 7.36 -3.90
CA PRO A 30 -34.68 7.95 -4.88
C PRO A 30 -33.93 8.63 -6.02
N LYS A 31 -34.42 8.52 -7.25
CA LYS A 31 -33.76 9.10 -8.44
C LYS A 31 -33.48 10.60 -8.30
N LYS A 32 -34.35 11.35 -7.63
CA LYS A 32 -34.19 12.79 -7.38
C LYS A 32 -33.00 13.10 -6.46
N ASP A 33 -32.68 12.19 -5.55
CA ASP A 33 -31.62 12.37 -4.53
C ASP A 33 -30.28 11.78 -4.99
N PHE A 34 -30.25 11.02 -6.08
CA PHE A 34 -29.01 10.41 -6.60
C PHE A 34 -27.89 11.44 -6.89
N PRO A 35 -28.16 12.68 -7.40
CA PRO A 35 -27.13 13.71 -7.53
C PRO A 35 -26.42 14.05 -6.21
N LEU A 36 -27.11 13.95 -5.06
CA LEU A 36 -26.52 14.16 -3.74
C LEU A 36 -25.50 13.06 -3.41
N VAL A 37 -25.78 11.83 -3.80
CA VAL A 37 -24.83 10.70 -3.65
C VAL A 37 -23.56 10.98 -4.46
N VAL A 38 -23.71 11.39 -5.74
CA VAL A 38 -22.56 11.77 -6.57
C VAL A 38 -21.72 12.86 -5.89
N GLY A 39 -22.39 13.90 -5.34
CA GLY A 39 -21.74 14.97 -4.62
C GLY A 39 -21.08 14.54 -3.28
N ARG A 40 -21.29 13.34 -2.78
CA ARG A 40 -20.63 12.79 -1.58
C ARG A 40 -19.38 11.98 -1.86
N ILE A 41 -19.15 11.60 -3.12
CA ILE A 41 -17.91 10.92 -3.48
C ILE A 41 -16.73 11.85 -3.20
N SER A 42 -15.72 11.32 -2.55
CA SER A 42 -14.44 11.99 -2.34
C SER A 42 -13.30 11.05 -2.66
N PHE A 43 -12.17 11.63 -3.04
CA PHE A 43 -10.99 10.90 -3.45
C PHE A 43 -9.81 11.24 -2.56
N PHE A 44 -8.84 10.34 -2.54
CA PHE A 44 -7.55 10.58 -1.95
C PHE A 44 -6.49 10.14 -2.95
N VAL A 45 -5.65 11.07 -3.39
CA VAL A 45 -4.65 10.84 -4.44
C VAL A 45 -3.26 11.21 -3.95
N ASN A 46 -2.23 10.74 -4.65
CA ASN A 46 -0.85 11.05 -4.30
C ASN A 46 -0.33 12.26 -5.09
N ALA A 47 0.76 12.86 -4.62
CA ALA A 47 1.59 13.78 -5.39
C ALA A 47 3.05 13.33 -5.28
N GLY A 48 3.67 13.06 -6.43
CA GLY A 48 5.08 12.65 -6.52
C GLY A 48 5.97 13.77 -7.02
N ILE A 49 7.27 13.47 -7.14
CA ILE A 49 8.32 14.46 -7.42
C ILE A 49 8.25 15.10 -8.82
N LYS A 50 7.54 14.48 -9.78
CA LYS A 50 7.43 15.03 -11.14
C LYS A 50 6.43 16.19 -11.19
N PHE A 51 6.81 17.33 -10.65
CA PHE A 51 6.03 18.55 -10.40
C PHE A 51 4.96 18.86 -11.47
N ILE A 52 5.38 19.10 -12.73
CA ILE A 52 4.45 19.46 -13.82
C ILE A 52 3.48 18.31 -14.14
N THR A 53 3.94 17.07 -14.01
CA THR A 53 3.10 15.89 -14.27
C THR A 53 2.01 15.77 -13.21
N GLU A 54 2.36 15.95 -11.94
CA GLU A 54 1.40 15.87 -10.83
C GLU A 54 0.36 16.98 -10.89
N MET A 55 0.79 18.20 -11.18
CA MET A 55 -0.12 19.33 -11.42
C MET A 55 -1.10 19.03 -12.57
N CYS A 56 -0.62 18.53 -13.69
CA CYS A 56 -1.47 18.14 -14.82
C CYS A 56 -2.39 16.95 -14.49
N LYS A 57 -1.96 16.03 -13.64
CA LYS A 57 -2.77 14.92 -13.14
C LYS A 57 -4.02 15.43 -12.41
N MET A 58 -3.86 16.35 -11.47
CA MET A 58 -4.97 16.91 -10.69
C MET A 58 -5.97 17.63 -11.60
N ARG A 59 -5.50 18.45 -12.54
CA ARG A 59 -6.34 19.12 -13.52
C ARG A 59 -7.09 18.15 -14.43
N THR A 60 -6.41 17.09 -14.86
CA THR A 60 -7.00 16.02 -15.68
C THR A 60 -8.12 15.32 -14.93
N MET A 61 -7.87 14.92 -13.67
CA MET A 61 -8.85 14.23 -12.83
C MET A 61 -10.08 15.08 -12.57
N THR A 62 -9.88 16.37 -12.24
CA THR A 62 -10.97 17.33 -12.03
C THR A 62 -11.85 17.48 -13.26
N SER A 63 -11.24 17.63 -14.44
CA SER A 63 -11.98 17.76 -15.69
C SER A 63 -12.73 16.48 -16.07
N LEU A 64 -12.10 15.31 -15.93
CA LEU A 64 -12.75 14.02 -16.24
C LEU A 64 -13.87 13.68 -15.28
N TRP A 65 -13.73 14.00 -13.99
CA TRP A 65 -14.82 13.81 -13.03
C TRP A 65 -16.03 14.67 -13.37
N ASN A 66 -15.82 15.94 -13.71
CA ASN A 66 -16.90 16.81 -14.18
C ASN A 66 -17.59 16.24 -15.43
N ASP A 67 -16.83 15.76 -16.41
CA ASP A 67 -17.36 15.10 -17.61
C ASP A 67 -18.19 13.86 -17.24
N ILE A 68 -17.73 13.01 -16.33
CA ILE A 68 -18.44 11.81 -15.86
C ILE A 68 -19.75 12.20 -15.17
N CYS A 69 -19.70 13.14 -14.23
CA CYS A 69 -20.89 13.60 -13.52
C CYS A 69 -21.95 14.18 -14.48
N THR A 70 -21.52 14.97 -15.46
CA THR A 70 -22.41 15.61 -16.43
C THR A 70 -22.95 14.63 -17.46
N LYS A 71 -22.06 13.84 -18.10
CA LYS A 71 -22.42 13.01 -19.25
C LYS A 71 -23.01 11.66 -18.86
N LYS A 72 -22.44 10.99 -17.85
CA LYS A 72 -22.87 9.64 -17.42
C LYS A 72 -24.01 9.71 -16.40
N TYR A 73 -23.88 10.58 -15.40
CA TYR A 73 -24.82 10.65 -14.28
C TYR A 73 -25.85 11.78 -14.39
N LYS A 74 -25.74 12.65 -15.41
CA LYS A 74 -26.69 13.75 -15.71
C LYS A 74 -26.90 14.72 -14.55
N VAL A 75 -25.87 14.92 -13.72
CA VAL A 75 -25.90 15.90 -12.63
C VAL A 75 -25.84 17.29 -13.21
N LYS A 76 -26.81 18.16 -12.83
CA LYS A 76 -26.90 19.55 -13.30
C LYS A 76 -26.23 20.54 -12.37
N ASP A 77 -26.31 20.30 -11.05
CA ASP A 77 -25.74 21.22 -10.03
C ASP A 77 -24.21 21.20 -10.06
N GLU A 78 -23.60 22.34 -10.32
CA GLU A 78 -22.15 22.53 -10.37
C GLU A 78 -21.46 22.21 -9.04
N LYS A 79 -22.14 22.44 -7.90
CA LYS A 79 -21.58 22.14 -6.57
C LYS A 79 -21.43 20.62 -6.36
N LEU A 80 -22.33 19.83 -6.93
CA LEU A 80 -22.34 18.37 -6.80
C LEU A 80 -21.39 17.68 -7.77
N LYS A 81 -20.95 18.37 -8.83
CA LYS A 81 -19.96 17.86 -9.81
C LYS A 81 -18.50 18.16 -9.42
N ARG A 82 -18.29 18.96 -8.39
CA ARG A 82 -16.92 19.31 -7.98
C ARG A 82 -16.16 18.09 -7.50
N LEU A 83 -14.95 17.89 -8.03
CA LEU A 83 -14.04 16.89 -7.50
C LEU A 83 -13.66 17.28 -6.07
N ARG A 84 -13.97 16.41 -5.13
CA ARG A 84 -13.58 16.54 -3.72
C ARG A 84 -12.46 15.57 -3.44
N TYR A 85 -11.28 16.08 -3.14
CA TYR A 85 -10.12 15.21 -2.91
C TYR A 85 -9.13 15.81 -1.92
N GLY A 86 -8.48 14.92 -1.19
CA GLY A 86 -7.26 15.18 -0.47
C GLY A 86 -6.06 14.64 -1.23
N VAL A 87 -4.89 15.13 -0.91
CA VAL A 87 -3.63 14.68 -1.50
C VAL A 87 -2.69 14.23 -0.41
N GLN A 88 -2.10 13.07 -0.59
CA GLN A 88 -0.93 12.64 0.16
C GLN A 88 0.31 12.89 -0.67
N VAL A 89 1.23 13.66 -0.16
CA VAL A 89 2.58 13.77 -0.70
C VAL A 89 3.24 12.39 -0.58
N ASN A 90 3.89 11.96 -1.66
CA ASN A 90 4.25 10.56 -1.83
C ASN A 90 5.51 10.18 -1.06
N SER A 91 5.38 9.33 -0.04
CA SER A 91 6.51 8.79 0.71
C SER A 91 7.35 7.74 -0.05
N LEU A 92 6.84 7.19 -1.18
CA LEU A 92 7.56 6.22 -2.01
C LEU A 92 8.85 6.79 -2.63
N GLY A 93 8.95 8.11 -2.76
CA GLY A 93 10.14 8.82 -3.25
C GLY A 93 11.16 9.17 -2.18
N LEU A 94 10.83 8.97 -0.91
CA LEU A 94 11.75 9.24 0.20
C LEU A 94 12.82 8.16 0.29
N THR A 95 14.03 8.59 0.65
CA THR A 95 15.21 7.72 0.67
C THR A 95 15.83 7.64 2.06
N GLU A 96 16.39 6.49 2.40
CA GLU A 96 17.19 6.30 3.59
C GLU A 96 18.60 6.92 3.43
N PRO A 97 19.30 6.75 2.28
CA PRO A 97 20.54 7.49 2.05
C PRO A 97 20.27 9.00 1.93
N GLN A 98 21.09 9.81 2.59
CA GLN A 98 20.99 11.29 2.62
C GLN A 98 19.53 11.75 2.94
N PRO A 99 19.01 11.39 4.12
CA PRO A 99 17.59 11.57 4.44
C PRO A 99 17.17 13.05 4.50
N GLU A 100 18.10 13.96 4.71
CA GLU A 100 17.88 15.41 4.72
C GLU A 100 17.35 15.91 3.38
N ASN A 101 17.70 15.25 2.26
CA ASN A 101 17.18 15.56 0.92
C ASN A 101 15.67 15.34 0.80
N ASN A 102 15.08 14.57 1.71
CA ASN A 102 13.65 14.31 1.69
C ASN A 102 12.81 15.57 2.00
N VAL A 103 13.36 16.53 2.76
CA VAL A 103 12.71 17.81 3.01
C VAL A 103 12.44 18.55 1.69
N TYR A 104 13.42 18.60 0.81
CA TYR A 104 13.29 19.24 -0.51
C TYR A 104 12.34 18.48 -1.43
N ARG A 105 12.34 17.14 -1.37
CA ARG A 105 11.41 16.31 -2.14
C ARG A 105 9.96 16.61 -1.73
N ILE A 106 9.67 16.57 -0.42
CA ILE A 106 8.36 16.84 0.14
C ILE A 106 7.89 18.26 -0.22
N LEU A 107 8.79 19.26 -0.14
CA LEU A 107 8.48 20.63 -0.51
C LEU A 107 8.06 20.74 -1.99
N LEU A 108 8.83 20.16 -2.92
CA LEU A 108 8.54 20.20 -4.36
C LEU A 108 7.24 19.46 -4.70
N GLU A 109 7.00 18.32 -4.07
CA GLU A 109 5.76 17.55 -4.22
C GLU A 109 4.55 18.33 -3.72
N MET A 110 4.65 18.97 -2.55
CA MET A 110 3.62 19.83 -1.99
C MET A 110 3.33 21.05 -2.87
N LEU A 111 4.35 21.70 -3.40
CA LEU A 111 4.19 22.86 -4.29
C LEU A 111 3.39 22.52 -5.54
N SER A 112 3.54 21.29 -6.09
CA SER A 112 2.75 20.86 -7.25
C SER A 112 1.25 20.87 -6.97
N VAL A 113 0.85 20.64 -5.72
CA VAL A 113 -0.54 20.66 -5.25
C VAL A 113 -1.00 22.08 -4.97
N VAL A 114 -0.21 22.85 -4.21
CA VAL A 114 -0.55 24.22 -3.78
C VAL A 114 -0.73 25.15 -4.97
N LEU A 115 0.12 25.02 -5.99
CA LEU A 115 0.06 25.83 -7.21
C LEU A 115 -0.97 25.36 -8.24
N SER A 116 -1.64 24.20 -8.00
CA SER A 116 -2.75 23.74 -8.85
C SER A 116 -4.09 24.34 -8.40
N LYS A 117 -4.21 25.66 -8.38
CA LYS A 117 -5.38 26.36 -7.80
C LYS A 117 -6.68 26.09 -8.54
N ASP A 118 -6.66 25.91 -9.85
CA ASP A 118 -7.84 25.53 -10.65
C ASP A 118 -8.32 24.09 -10.40
N ALA A 119 -7.43 23.24 -9.89
CA ALA A 119 -7.74 21.87 -9.49
C ALA A 119 -7.59 21.71 -7.97
N ARG A 120 -8.13 22.61 -7.22
CA ARG A 120 -7.92 22.81 -5.79
C ARG A 120 -8.19 21.56 -4.96
N ALA A 121 -7.15 21.01 -4.31
CA ALA A 121 -7.28 20.00 -3.27
C ALA A 121 -7.89 20.61 -1.98
N ARG A 122 -8.61 19.81 -1.19
CA ARG A 122 -9.19 20.23 0.09
C ARG A 122 -8.25 20.09 1.26
N ALA A 123 -7.35 19.11 1.17
CA ALA A 123 -6.40 18.81 2.21
C ALA A 123 -5.11 18.28 1.59
N ILE A 124 -3.99 18.52 2.24
CA ILE A 124 -2.69 17.95 1.91
C ILE A 124 -2.16 17.26 3.17
N GLN A 125 -1.73 16.01 3.03
CA GLN A 125 -1.02 15.27 4.06
C GLN A 125 0.42 15.11 3.62
N LEU A 126 1.36 15.53 4.47
CA LEU A 126 2.79 15.37 4.23
C LEU A 126 3.33 14.22 5.10
N PRO A 127 4.24 13.37 4.56
CA PRO A 127 4.97 12.42 5.36
C PRO A 127 5.99 13.16 6.26
N ALA A 128 6.45 12.50 7.29
CA ALA A 128 7.64 12.97 7.98
C ALA A 128 8.88 12.78 7.09
N TRP A 129 9.79 13.72 7.09
CA TRP A 129 10.99 13.70 6.24
C TRP A 129 11.88 12.47 6.46
N ASN A 130 11.88 11.92 7.67
CA ASN A 130 12.64 10.73 8.07
C ASN A 130 11.80 9.43 8.07
N GLU A 131 10.62 9.42 7.45
CA GLU A 131 9.72 8.25 7.40
C GLU A 131 10.38 7.02 6.78
N ALA A 132 11.33 7.21 5.85
CA ALA A 132 12.10 6.11 5.24
C ALA A 132 13.07 5.42 6.21
N LEU A 133 13.36 6.03 7.36
CA LEU A 133 14.29 5.51 8.37
C LEU A 133 13.58 4.74 9.49
N GLY A 134 12.30 5.03 9.76
CA GLY A 134 11.55 4.39 10.85
C GLY A 134 10.31 5.18 11.28
N LEU A 135 9.81 4.90 12.48
CA LEU A 135 8.66 5.60 13.04
C LEU A 135 9.04 7.01 13.48
N PRO A 136 8.46 8.07 12.87
CA PRO A 136 8.82 9.45 13.16
C PRO A 136 8.36 9.86 14.57
N ARG A 137 9.15 10.68 15.20
CA ARG A 137 8.82 11.32 16.50
C ARG A 137 7.84 12.49 16.29
N PRO A 138 7.16 12.97 17.32
CA PRO A 138 6.25 14.12 17.20
C PRO A 138 6.88 15.38 16.59
N TRP A 139 8.15 15.67 16.91
CA TRP A 139 8.81 16.84 16.34
C TRP A 139 9.20 16.65 14.85
N ASP A 140 9.44 15.42 14.41
CA ASP A 140 9.66 15.12 12.99
C ASP A 140 8.40 15.43 12.18
N GLN A 141 7.23 15.10 12.73
CA GLN A 141 5.93 15.47 12.14
C GLN A 141 5.70 16.98 12.14
N GLN A 142 6.24 17.71 13.12
CA GLN A 142 6.12 19.16 13.17
C GLN A 142 6.74 19.85 11.95
N TRP A 143 7.83 19.32 11.40
CA TRP A 143 8.45 19.84 10.17
C TRP A 143 7.45 19.88 9.01
N SER A 144 6.67 18.84 8.82
CA SER A 144 5.65 18.78 7.79
C SER A 144 4.57 19.85 7.95
N ILE A 145 4.21 20.16 9.19
CA ILE A 145 3.29 21.26 9.51
C ILE A 145 3.96 22.60 9.23
N ARG A 146 5.24 22.78 9.61
CA ARG A 146 5.98 24.02 9.39
C ARG A 146 6.16 24.32 7.91
N LEU A 147 6.44 23.34 7.06
CA LEU A 147 6.47 23.53 5.60
C LEU A 147 5.19 24.16 5.06
N GLN A 148 4.02 23.68 5.50
CA GLN A 148 2.74 24.25 5.08
C GLN A 148 2.54 25.67 5.62
N GLN A 149 2.94 25.94 6.86
CA GLN A 149 2.83 27.25 7.48
C GLN A 149 3.75 28.28 6.83
N ILE A 150 5.00 27.90 6.50
CA ILE A 150 5.93 28.79 5.78
C ILE A 150 5.33 29.21 4.44
N ILE A 151 4.79 28.26 3.66
CA ILE A 151 4.14 28.60 2.40
C ILE A 151 2.94 29.53 2.62
N ALA A 152 2.15 29.27 3.66
CA ALA A 152 0.93 30.04 3.90
C ALA A 152 1.18 31.46 4.45
N TYR A 153 2.23 31.66 5.24
CA TYR A 153 2.42 32.88 6.01
C TYR A 153 3.68 33.67 5.65
N GLU A 154 4.67 33.07 5.02
CA GLU A 154 5.93 33.72 4.68
C GLU A 154 6.09 33.96 3.17
N THR A 155 5.22 33.34 2.34
CA THR A 155 5.25 33.52 0.89
C THR A 155 3.97 34.20 0.39
N ASP A 156 4.05 34.78 -0.80
CA ASP A 156 2.91 35.40 -1.51
C ASP A 156 2.09 34.41 -2.35
N LEU A 157 2.41 33.11 -2.28
CA LEU A 157 1.80 32.08 -3.14
C LEU A 157 0.27 31.97 -2.99
N LEU A 158 -0.29 32.38 -1.86
CA LEU A 158 -1.74 32.36 -1.64
C LEU A 158 -2.46 33.59 -2.24
N GLU A 159 -1.74 34.64 -2.56
CA GLU A 159 -2.31 35.90 -3.03
C GLU A 159 -2.77 35.85 -4.49
N TYR A 160 -2.12 35.00 -5.30
CA TYR A 160 -2.35 34.94 -6.73
C TYR A 160 -3.31 33.82 -7.12
N GLN A 161 -3.99 33.96 -8.24
CA GLN A 161 -4.75 32.91 -8.90
C GLN A 161 -3.81 31.86 -9.49
N ASP A 162 -4.35 30.91 -10.25
CA ASP A 162 -3.53 29.87 -10.87
C ASP A 162 -2.58 30.47 -11.92
N ILE A 163 -1.30 30.57 -11.57
CA ILE A 163 -0.25 31.18 -12.40
C ILE A 163 0.10 30.35 -13.64
N PHE A 164 -0.36 29.11 -13.74
CA PHE A 164 -0.18 28.23 -14.89
C PHE A 164 -1.34 28.28 -15.89
N ASN A 165 -2.34 29.13 -15.66
CA ASN A 165 -3.41 29.38 -16.59
C ASN A 165 -2.88 30.02 -17.88
N GLY A 166 -3.38 29.54 -19.02
CA GLY A 166 -2.90 29.96 -20.34
C GLY A 166 -1.66 29.23 -20.84
N SER A 167 -0.98 28.45 -20.01
CA SER A 167 0.19 27.66 -20.45
C SER A 167 -0.19 26.60 -21.49
N LYS A 168 0.34 26.72 -22.70
CA LYS A 168 0.18 25.74 -23.79
C LYS A 168 0.78 24.37 -23.39
N VAL A 169 1.90 24.36 -22.65
CA VAL A 169 2.56 23.14 -22.20
C VAL A 169 1.65 22.35 -21.26
N VAL A 170 1.11 23.02 -20.24
CA VAL A 170 0.18 22.42 -19.29
C VAL A 170 -1.08 21.92 -19.98
N LYS A 171 -1.68 22.74 -20.86
CA LYS A 171 -2.87 22.34 -21.64
C LYS A 171 -2.62 21.08 -22.47
N ASN A 172 -1.54 21.04 -23.22
CA ASN A 172 -1.20 19.90 -24.06
C ASN A 172 -0.97 18.62 -23.24
N LYS A 173 -0.31 18.73 -22.09
CA LYS A 173 -0.07 17.59 -21.19
C LYS A 173 -1.36 17.08 -20.55
N VAL A 174 -2.26 17.97 -20.15
CA VAL A 174 -3.59 17.63 -19.63
C VAL A 174 -4.40 16.89 -20.72
N GLU A 175 -4.44 17.41 -21.96
CA GLU A 175 -5.18 16.73 -23.03
C GLU A 175 -4.56 15.37 -23.42
N LYS A 176 -3.24 15.23 -23.35
CA LYS A 176 -2.57 13.93 -23.52
C LYS A 176 -2.99 12.95 -22.44
N LEU A 177 -2.95 13.35 -21.16
CA LEU A 177 -3.38 12.51 -20.04
C LEU A 177 -4.86 12.13 -20.15
N LYS A 178 -5.74 13.08 -20.49
CA LYS A 178 -7.17 12.79 -20.71
C LYS A 178 -7.39 11.68 -21.75
N ARG A 179 -6.65 11.72 -22.85
CA ARG A 179 -6.77 10.69 -23.90
C ARG A 179 -6.35 9.30 -23.38
N ILE A 180 -5.23 9.23 -22.65
CA ILE A 180 -4.73 7.96 -22.07
C ILE A 180 -5.73 7.43 -21.06
N VAL A 181 -6.18 8.26 -20.13
CA VAL A 181 -7.14 7.86 -19.07
C VAL A 181 -8.47 7.42 -19.67
N LYS A 182 -9.01 8.14 -20.68
CA LYS A 182 -10.26 7.72 -21.35
C LYS A 182 -10.12 6.36 -22.02
N LYS A 183 -8.97 6.08 -22.63
CA LYS A 183 -8.69 4.76 -23.22
C LYS A 183 -8.69 3.67 -22.15
N GLU A 184 -8.02 3.91 -21.04
CA GLU A 184 -7.95 2.96 -19.92
C GLU A 184 -9.32 2.73 -19.27
N LEU A 185 -10.09 3.80 -19.01
CA LEU A 185 -11.46 3.68 -18.51
C LEU A 185 -12.36 2.84 -19.43
N ASN A 186 -12.21 3.00 -20.75
CA ASN A 186 -12.96 2.21 -21.74
C ASN A 186 -12.53 0.72 -21.71
N ILE A 187 -11.26 0.43 -21.51
CA ILE A 187 -10.75 -0.95 -21.34
C ILE A 187 -11.40 -1.59 -20.11
N ILE A 188 -11.39 -0.90 -18.97
CA ILE A 188 -11.99 -1.38 -17.72
C ILE A 188 -13.52 -1.57 -17.89
N GLU A 189 -14.20 -0.63 -18.54
CA GLU A 189 -15.66 -0.73 -18.78
C GLU A 189 -16.00 -1.94 -19.67
N LYS A 190 -15.21 -2.21 -20.71
CA LYS A 190 -15.37 -3.40 -21.57
C LYS A 190 -15.11 -4.72 -20.84
N MET A 191 -14.34 -4.73 -19.78
CA MET A 191 -14.12 -5.91 -18.92
C MET A 191 -15.30 -6.19 -17.99
N GLY A 192 -16.28 -5.30 -17.90
CA GLY A 192 -17.41 -5.40 -16.98
C GLY A 192 -17.32 -4.46 -15.77
N GLY A 193 -16.39 -3.49 -15.77
CA GLY A 193 -16.23 -2.50 -14.72
C GLY A 193 -15.05 -2.77 -13.77
N ALA A 194 -14.98 -1.99 -12.71
CA ALA A 194 -13.85 -2.02 -11.79
C ALA A 194 -13.77 -3.35 -11.01
N VAL A 195 -14.91 -3.92 -10.60
CA VAL A 195 -14.93 -5.21 -9.88
C VAL A 195 -14.32 -6.30 -10.75
N ALA A 196 -14.79 -6.46 -12.01
CA ALA A 196 -14.23 -7.45 -12.93
C ALA A 196 -12.73 -7.23 -13.20
N ALA A 197 -12.28 -5.97 -13.35
CA ALA A 197 -10.87 -5.64 -13.56
C ALA A 197 -10.00 -5.94 -12.33
N VAL A 198 -10.56 -5.90 -11.12
CA VAL A 198 -9.88 -6.34 -9.89
C VAL A 198 -9.85 -7.88 -9.81
N GLU A 199 -10.99 -8.54 -10.01
CA GLU A 199 -11.11 -10.00 -9.89
C GLU A 199 -10.22 -10.76 -10.89
N ASN A 200 -10.12 -10.26 -12.13
CA ASN A 200 -9.23 -10.83 -13.14
C ASN A 200 -7.75 -10.38 -13.01
N SER A 201 -7.42 -9.68 -11.92
CA SER A 201 -6.09 -9.16 -11.62
C SER A 201 -5.54 -8.11 -12.59
N TYR A 202 -6.32 -7.55 -13.50
CA TYR A 202 -5.86 -6.59 -14.49
C TYR A 202 -5.20 -5.36 -13.86
N MET A 203 -5.90 -4.71 -12.92
CA MET A 203 -5.36 -3.52 -12.24
C MET A 203 -4.10 -3.86 -11.45
N LYS A 204 -4.11 -4.98 -10.73
CA LYS A 204 -2.98 -5.39 -9.88
C LYS A 204 -1.74 -5.74 -10.72
N ASN A 205 -1.90 -6.48 -11.81
CA ASN A 205 -0.81 -6.81 -12.73
C ASN A 205 -0.15 -5.55 -13.31
N ASN A 206 -0.96 -4.56 -13.70
CA ASN A 206 -0.44 -3.29 -14.22
C ASN A 206 0.32 -2.49 -13.15
N LEU A 207 -0.15 -2.48 -11.90
CA LEU A 207 0.55 -1.84 -10.79
C LEU A 207 1.89 -2.53 -10.47
N VAL A 208 1.91 -3.85 -10.45
CA VAL A 208 3.16 -4.62 -10.25
C VAL A 208 4.15 -4.34 -11.38
N LYS A 209 3.68 -4.34 -12.63
CA LYS A 209 4.51 -4.05 -13.81
C LYS A 209 5.11 -2.63 -13.76
N SER A 210 4.31 -1.62 -13.45
CA SER A 210 4.81 -0.23 -13.37
C SER A 210 5.80 -0.04 -12.23
N MET A 211 5.60 -0.72 -11.09
CA MET A 211 6.57 -0.70 -9.99
C MET A 211 7.88 -1.41 -10.36
N SER A 212 7.81 -2.58 -10.99
CA SER A 212 9.00 -3.30 -11.46
C SER A 212 9.79 -2.49 -12.48
N GLN A 213 9.09 -1.80 -13.41
CA GLN A 213 9.75 -0.90 -14.37
C GLN A 213 10.48 0.24 -13.65
N ARG A 214 9.82 0.89 -12.66
CA ARG A 214 10.47 1.95 -11.86
C ARG A 214 11.73 1.46 -11.15
N VAL A 215 11.69 0.28 -10.52
CA VAL A 215 12.87 -0.31 -9.85
C VAL A 215 13.98 -0.51 -10.87
N SER A 216 13.66 -1.12 -12.03
CA SER A 216 14.61 -1.33 -13.11
C SER A 216 15.23 -0.02 -13.63
N ASP A 217 14.42 1.04 -13.82
CA ASP A 217 14.91 2.34 -14.30
C ASP A 217 15.88 2.99 -13.30
N ILE A 218 15.68 2.74 -12.00
CA ILE A 218 16.62 3.19 -10.94
C ILE A 218 17.91 2.34 -10.98
N GLU A 219 17.79 1.02 -11.07
CA GLU A 219 18.94 0.10 -11.11
C GLU A 219 19.82 0.33 -12.34
N THR A 220 19.22 0.60 -13.51
CA THR A 220 19.95 0.89 -14.76
C THR A 220 20.46 2.33 -14.86
N GLY A 221 20.03 3.21 -13.95
CA GLY A 221 20.39 4.63 -13.97
C GLY A 221 19.59 5.47 -14.97
N GLU A 222 18.58 4.91 -15.63
CA GLU A 222 17.63 5.67 -16.47
C GLU A 222 16.83 6.68 -15.64
N GLN A 223 16.47 6.30 -14.40
CA GLN A 223 15.92 7.20 -13.41
C GLN A 223 16.97 7.49 -12.34
N ILE A 224 17.42 8.75 -12.27
CA ILE A 224 18.35 9.21 -11.24
C ILE A 224 17.56 9.49 -9.97
N VAL A 225 18.04 8.93 -8.83
CA VAL A 225 17.60 9.26 -7.48
C VAL A 225 18.85 9.71 -6.70
N VAL A 226 18.91 10.99 -6.40
CA VAL A 226 20.05 11.62 -5.70
C VAL A 226 20.29 10.94 -4.36
N GLY A 227 21.55 10.58 -4.11
CA GLY A 227 21.97 9.86 -2.90
C GLY A 227 21.72 8.35 -2.93
N VAL A 228 21.06 7.82 -3.96
CA VAL A 228 20.76 6.37 -4.10
C VAL A 228 21.59 5.74 -5.21
N ASN A 229 21.42 6.17 -6.46
CA ASN A 229 22.15 5.64 -7.61
C ASN A 229 23.06 6.66 -8.28
N ARG A 230 23.05 7.90 -7.82
CA ARG A 230 23.97 8.97 -8.26
C ARG A 230 24.16 9.99 -7.15
N PHE A 231 25.31 10.68 -7.14
CA PHE A 231 25.67 11.65 -6.08
C PHE A 231 25.62 11.02 -4.68
N THR A 232 26.23 9.84 -4.55
CA THR A 232 26.20 9.01 -3.34
C THR A 232 27.24 9.43 -2.32
N GLU A 233 28.25 10.21 -2.72
CA GLU A 233 29.26 10.76 -1.83
C GLU A 233 28.64 11.78 -0.88
N THR A 234 28.81 11.59 0.40
CA THR A 234 28.26 12.49 1.43
C THR A 234 29.04 12.33 2.74
N ALA A 235 29.04 13.37 3.58
CA ALA A 235 29.37 13.24 4.99
C ALA A 235 28.33 12.35 5.69
N GLU A 236 28.72 11.69 6.76
CA GLU A 236 27.75 10.90 7.54
C GLU A 236 26.64 11.80 8.11
N SER A 237 25.40 11.41 7.88
CA SER A 237 24.26 12.09 8.47
C SER A 237 24.32 11.98 10.01
N PRO A 238 24.21 13.10 10.76
CA PRO A 238 24.14 13.06 12.22
C PRO A 238 23.02 12.16 12.75
N LEU A 239 21.99 11.96 11.95
CA LEU A 239 20.83 11.16 12.31
C LEU A 239 21.08 9.64 12.29
N LYS A 240 22.10 9.17 11.57
CA LYS A 240 22.49 7.75 11.59
C LYS A 240 23.01 7.32 12.97
N ASN A 241 23.55 8.25 13.73
CA ASN A 241 24.11 8.01 15.06
C ASN A 241 23.13 8.31 16.20
N ASP A 242 21.97 8.87 15.90
CA ASP A 242 20.93 9.18 16.88
C ASP A 242 20.16 7.91 17.27
N LYS A 243 20.62 7.24 18.33
CA LYS A 243 19.96 6.04 18.89
C LYS A 243 18.53 6.31 19.36
N GLU A 244 18.17 7.57 19.57
CA GLU A 244 16.83 8.02 19.97
C GLU A 244 16.04 8.60 18.79
N GLY A 245 16.59 8.54 17.58
CA GLY A 245 16.05 9.14 16.35
C GLY A 245 14.67 8.65 15.93
N PHE A 246 14.16 7.57 16.51
CA PHE A 246 12.88 6.95 16.14
C PHE A 246 12.10 6.51 17.35
N ILE A 247 10.76 6.51 17.22
CA ILE A 247 9.87 5.94 18.24
C ILE A 247 10.11 4.42 18.27
N LYS A 248 10.54 3.92 19.43
CA LYS A 248 10.51 2.50 19.73
C LYS A 248 9.13 2.15 20.28
N VAL A 249 8.51 1.14 19.72
CA VAL A 249 7.22 0.64 20.22
C VAL A 249 7.43 0.07 21.63
N ASP A 250 6.73 0.62 22.62
CA ASP A 250 6.77 0.11 23.99
C ASP A 250 6.24 -1.34 24.02
N SER A 251 7.07 -2.26 24.48
CA SER A 251 6.75 -3.69 24.60
C SER A 251 5.50 -3.98 25.47
N ASN A 252 5.09 -3.02 26.30
CA ASN A 252 3.90 -3.13 27.14
C ASN A 252 2.64 -2.58 26.47
N SER A 253 2.74 -1.87 25.33
CA SER A 253 1.60 -1.26 24.64
C SER A 253 0.53 -2.30 24.28
N GLU A 254 0.93 -3.43 23.72
CA GLU A 254 0.02 -4.53 23.39
C GLU A 254 -0.65 -5.13 24.65
N LYS A 255 0.15 -5.45 25.67
CA LYS A 255 -0.36 -6.00 26.94
C LYS A 255 -1.36 -5.06 27.61
N ASN A 256 -1.05 -3.75 27.60
CA ASN A 256 -1.93 -2.72 28.16
C ASN A 256 -3.22 -2.61 27.35
N GLN A 257 -3.17 -2.68 26.02
CA GLN A 257 -4.36 -2.63 25.18
C GLN A 257 -5.25 -3.86 25.37
N ILE A 258 -4.66 -5.05 25.44
CA ILE A 258 -5.38 -6.30 25.74
C ILE A 258 -6.06 -6.21 27.12
N ARG A 259 -5.35 -5.70 28.14
CA ARG A 259 -5.91 -5.50 29.48
C ARG A 259 -7.10 -4.52 29.44
N LYS A 260 -6.97 -3.37 28.78
CA LYS A 260 -8.04 -2.38 28.62
C LYS A 260 -9.26 -2.99 27.93
N LEU A 261 -9.04 -3.77 26.87
CA LEU A 261 -10.11 -4.43 26.13
C LEU A 261 -10.85 -5.46 27.00
N LYS A 262 -10.14 -6.27 27.80
CA LYS A 262 -10.75 -7.20 28.75
C LYS A 262 -11.60 -6.47 29.82
N ILE A 263 -11.08 -5.37 30.36
CA ILE A 263 -11.82 -4.54 31.34
C ILE A 263 -13.08 -3.96 30.69
N TRP A 264 -12.97 -3.44 29.45
CA TRP A 264 -14.09 -2.92 28.68
C TRP A 264 -15.18 -3.99 28.48
N LYS A 265 -14.80 -5.16 28.00
CA LYS A 265 -15.73 -6.28 27.78
C LYS A 265 -16.43 -6.71 29.05
N ASN A 266 -15.74 -6.72 30.21
CA ASN A 266 -16.33 -7.12 31.50
C ASN A 266 -17.28 -6.05 32.09
N LYS A 267 -17.03 -4.76 31.83
CA LYS A 267 -17.84 -3.66 32.38
C LYS A 267 -19.08 -3.32 31.55
N ARG A 268 -19.11 -3.65 30.27
CA ARG A 268 -20.22 -3.32 29.36
C ARG A 268 -21.44 -4.24 29.63
N ASN A 269 -22.61 -3.81 29.17
CA ASN A 269 -23.82 -4.62 29.22
C ASN A 269 -23.84 -5.66 28.10
N GLN A 270 -23.53 -6.92 28.42
CA GLN A 270 -23.44 -8.01 27.47
C GLN A 270 -24.78 -8.28 26.74
N SER A 271 -25.92 -8.17 27.42
CA SER A 271 -27.24 -8.36 26.80
C SER A 271 -27.53 -7.29 25.73
N LYS A 272 -27.16 -6.02 26.00
CA LYS A 272 -27.28 -4.95 24.99
C LYS A 272 -26.39 -5.21 23.80
N CYS A 273 -25.14 -5.65 24.02
CA CYS A 273 -24.23 -6.00 22.93
C CYS A 273 -24.78 -7.14 22.08
N PHE A 274 -25.25 -8.21 22.70
CA PHE A 274 -25.84 -9.35 21.99
C PHE A 274 -27.03 -8.95 21.13
N LYS A 275 -27.98 -8.16 21.69
CA LYS A 275 -29.15 -7.66 20.96
C LYS A 275 -28.75 -6.78 19.77
N ALA A 276 -27.73 -5.92 19.93
CA ALA A 276 -27.24 -5.06 18.83
C ALA A 276 -26.56 -5.88 17.73
N LEU A 277 -25.74 -6.86 18.08
CA LEU A 277 -25.12 -7.78 17.10
C LEU A 277 -26.17 -8.61 16.36
N LYS A 278 -27.24 -9.06 17.04
CA LYS A 278 -28.33 -9.78 16.37
C LYS A 278 -29.11 -8.92 15.40
N LYS A 279 -29.33 -7.63 15.71
CA LYS A 279 -29.90 -6.66 14.76
C LYS A 279 -28.99 -6.46 13.55
N LEU A 280 -27.67 -6.34 13.74
CA LEU A 280 -26.69 -6.23 12.68
C LEU A 280 -26.72 -7.47 11.78
N GLU A 281 -26.71 -8.67 12.38
CA GLU A 281 -26.82 -9.94 11.66
C GLU A 281 -28.09 -10.01 10.81
N ASN A 282 -29.24 -9.65 11.39
CA ASN A 282 -30.52 -9.65 10.67
C ASN A 282 -30.54 -8.66 9.50
N ALA A 283 -30.07 -7.43 9.71
CA ALA A 283 -29.99 -6.41 8.65
C ALA A 283 -29.09 -6.87 7.50
N ALA A 284 -27.92 -7.43 7.82
CA ALA A 284 -26.98 -7.95 6.84
C ALA A 284 -27.55 -9.15 6.06
N THR A 285 -28.19 -10.10 6.75
CA THR A 285 -28.82 -11.28 6.12
C THR A 285 -29.96 -10.89 5.15
N ARG A 286 -30.72 -9.84 5.50
CA ARG A 286 -31.79 -9.31 4.65
C ARG A 286 -31.31 -8.35 3.57
N ASN A 287 -29.99 -8.12 3.48
CA ASN A 287 -29.39 -7.13 2.58
C ASN A 287 -29.96 -5.70 2.77
N GLU A 288 -30.31 -5.35 4.00
CA GLU A 288 -30.74 -4.02 4.40
C GLU A 288 -29.53 -3.11 4.68
N ASN A 289 -29.76 -1.80 4.81
CA ASN A 289 -28.72 -0.86 5.21
C ASN A 289 -28.26 -1.13 6.65
N ILE A 290 -27.01 -1.55 6.81
CA ILE A 290 -26.42 -1.92 8.10
C ILE A 290 -25.97 -0.72 8.96
N MET A 291 -26.05 0.51 8.46
CA MET A 291 -25.48 1.67 9.14
C MET A 291 -26.13 1.91 10.51
N GLN A 292 -27.46 1.90 10.58
CA GLN A 292 -28.17 2.11 11.86
C GLN A 292 -27.84 1.01 12.88
N ALA A 293 -27.83 -0.25 12.45
CA ALA A 293 -27.46 -1.36 13.31
C ALA A 293 -26.01 -1.28 13.78
N SER A 294 -25.11 -0.78 12.94
CA SER A 294 -23.69 -0.54 13.29
C SER A 294 -23.54 0.56 14.35
N ILE A 295 -24.33 1.64 14.24
CA ILE A 295 -24.37 2.71 15.24
C ILE A 295 -24.86 2.16 16.59
N GLU A 296 -25.91 1.36 16.58
CA GLU A 296 -26.43 0.70 17.78
C GLU A 296 -25.38 -0.24 18.41
N CYS A 297 -24.62 -0.97 17.61
CA CYS A 297 -23.49 -1.77 18.07
C CYS A 297 -22.43 -0.91 18.79
N ALA A 298 -22.05 0.22 18.20
CA ALA A 298 -21.10 1.13 18.82
C ALA A 298 -21.59 1.67 20.16
N HIS A 299 -22.84 2.12 20.25
CA HIS A 299 -23.46 2.59 21.51
C HIS A 299 -23.62 1.49 22.55
N ALA A 300 -23.82 0.25 22.13
CA ALA A 300 -23.90 -0.89 23.03
C ALA A 300 -22.52 -1.31 23.60
N GLY A 301 -21.43 -0.80 23.04
CA GLY A 301 -20.06 -1.16 23.43
C GLY A 301 -19.53 -2.42 22.74
N VAL A 302 -20.08 -2.77 21.59
CA VAL A 302 -19.56 -3.85 20.72
C VAL A 302 -18.17 -3.45 20.22
N THR A 303 -17.24 -4.39 20.23
CA THR A 303 -15.89 -4.16 19.72
C THR A 303 -15.85 -4.30 18.20
N THR A 304 -14.84 -3.68 17.56
CA THR A 304 -14.63 -3.80 16.10
C THR A 304 -14.52 -5.26 15.67
N GLY A 305 -13.82 -6.11 16.45
CA GLY A 305 -13.71 -7.55 16.17
C GLY A 305 -15.08 -8.24 16.15
N GLU A 306 -15.90 -8.05 17.18
CA GLU A 306 -17.24 -8.67 17.26
C GLU A 306 -18.16 -8.21 16.13
N TRP A 307 -18.10 -6.92 15.76
CA TRP A 307 -18.83 -6.36 14.63
C TRP A 307 -18.39 -7.00 13.31
N THR A 308 -17.06 -7.06 13.09
CA THR A 308 -16.48 -7.63 11.89
C THR A 308 -16.77 -9.12 11.76
N ASP A 309 -16.63 -9.89 12.87
CA ASP A 309 -16.87 -11.34 12.86
C ASP A 309 -18.35 -11.66 12.57
N THR A 310 -19.28 -10.81 13.01
CA THR A 310 -20.70 -10.95 12.67
C THR A 310 -20.91 -10.78 11.14
N LEU A 311 -20.28 -9.79 10.52
CA LEU A 311 -20.39 -9.58 9.08
C LEU A 311 -19.65 -10.63 8.26
N ARG A 312 -18.49 -11.12 8.74
CA ARG A 312 -17.74 -12.20 8.07
C ARG A 312 -18.52 -13.51 8.00
N LYS A 313 -19.33 -13.82 9.02
CA LYS A 313 -20.20 -15.01 9.00
C LYS A 313 -21.21 -14.97 7.86
N ILE A 314 -21.61 -13.77 7.42
CA ILE A 314 -22.64 -13.59 6.39
C ILE A 314 -22.01 -13.40 5.01
N TYR A 315 -21.01 -12.55 4.91
CA TYR A 315 -20.40 -12.16 3.63
C TYR A 315 -19.12 -12.91 3.30
N GLY A 316 -18.56 -13.70 4.24
CA GLY A 316 -17.25 -14.33 4.09
C GLY A 316 -16.09 -13.34 4.23
N GLU A 317 -14.89 -13.83 3.93
CA GLU A 317 -13.66 -13.02 3.91
C GLU A 317 -13.27 -12.76 2.46
N TYR A 318 -13.15 -11.47 2.12
CA TYR A 318 -12.64 -11.08 0.82
C TYR A 318 -11.11 -11.07 0.82
N ARG A 319 -10.51 -11.76 -0.14
CA ARG A 319 -9.09 -11.69 -0.45
C ARG A 319 -8.89 -11.19 -1.88
N ALA A 320 -8.22 -10.05 -2.00
CA ALA A 320 -7.93 -9.48 -3.30
C ALA A 320 -6.90 -10.33 -4.06
N PRO A 321 -7.00 -10.43 -5.39
CA PRO A 321 -5.96 -11.04 -6.22
C PRO A 321 -4.61 -10.37 -5.99
N THR A 322 -3.54 -11.18 -5.94
CA THR A 322 -2.19 -10.69 -5.61
C THR A 322 -1.43 -10.12 -6.81
N GLY A 323 -1.87 -10.42 -8.04
CA GLY A 323 -1.19 -10.00 -9.27
C GLY A 323 0.14 -10.73 -9.54
N VAL A 324 0.49 -11.68 -8.71
CA VAL A 324 1.75 -12.46 -8.84
C VAL A 324 1.54 -13.75 -9.65
N GLY A 325 0.32 -14.02 -10.14
CA GLY A 325 -0.09 -15.31 -10.73
C GLY A 325 0.54 -15.69 -12.07
N LYS A 326 0.90 -14.79 -12.96
CA LYS A 326 1.52 -15.10 -14.25
C LYS A 326 2.76 -14.25 -14.48
N SER A 327 3.90 -14.89 -14.73
CA SER A 327 5.15 -14.25 -15.12
C SER A 327 4.91 -13.43 -16.40
N SER A 328 5.03 -12.12 -16.33
CA SER A 328 5.33 -11.34 -17.51
C SER A 328 6.80 -11.61 -17.82
N LYS A 329 7.10 -12.25 -18.94
CA LYS A 329 8.46 -12.37 -19.44
C LYS A 329 9.04 -10.98 -19.66
N ILE A 330 9.62 -10.41 -18.63
CA ILE A 330 10.58 -9.33 -18.77
C ILE A 330 11.91 -10.05 -18.86
N GLU A 331 12.31 -10.34 -20.08
CA GLU A 331 13.66 -10.83 -20.35
C GLU A 331 14.64 -9.74 -19.92
N LYS A 332 15.24 -9.88 -18.75
CA LYS A 332 16.44 -9.13 -18.38
C LYS A 332 17.50 -10.05 -17.83
N ASN A 333 18.66 -9.94 -18.45
CA ASN A 333 19.86 -10.78 -18.34
C ASN A 333 20.55 -10.81 -16.95
N ASN A 334 20.05 -10.09 -15.94
CA ASN A 334 20.79 -9.91 -14.68
C ASN A 334 20.70 -11.10 -13.70
N ASN A 335 19.74 -12.01 -13.88
CA ASN A 335 19.54 -13.15 -12.98
C ASN A 335 19.91 -14.52 -13.55
N LYS A 336 20.61 -14.58 -14.70
CA LYS A 336 20.96 -15.90 -15.32
C LYS A 336 21.71 -16.81 -14.36
N LYS A 337 22.73 -16.29 -13.67
CA LYS A 337 23.53 -17.08 -12.72
C LYS A 337 22.70 -17.63 -11.55
N VAL A 338 21.80 -16.81 -10.99
CA VAL A 338 20.91 -17.25 -9.90
C VAL A 338 19.89 -18.27 -10.42
N ASN A 339 19.33 -18.04 -11.60
CA ASN A 339 18.39 -18.96 -12.25
C ASN A 339 19.04 -20.33 -12.52
N GLU A 340 20.26 -20.37 -13.04
CA GLU A 340 21.02 -21.62 -13.25
C GLU A 340 21.23 -22.38 -11.93
N ARG A 341 21.58 -21.68 -10.86
CA ARG A 341 21.76 -22.28 -9.52
C ARG A 341 20.46 -22.86 -8.98
N ILE A 342 19.36 -22.11 -9.06
CA ILE A 342 18.02 -22.56 -8.62
C ILE A 342 17.54 -23.74 -9.46
N ASN A 343 17.76 -23.74 -10.76
CA ASN A 343 17.41 -24.86 -11.62
C ASN A 343 18.23 -26.12 -11.29
N LYS A 344 19.54 -25.98 -11.02
CA LYS A 344 20.40 -27.08 -10.58
C LYS A 344 19.92 -27.66 -9.25
N LEU A 345 19.56 -26.79 -8.28
CA LEU A 345 19.00 -27.22 -7.01
C LEU A 345 17.63 -27.90 -7.19
N SER A 346 16.76 -27.36 -8.05
CA SER A 346 15.47 -27.97 -8.37
C SER A 346 15.62 -29.38 -8.97
N SER A 347 16.63 -29.56 -9.82
CA SER A 347 16.96 -30.91 -10.39
C SER A 347 17.44 -31.86 -9.31
N LYS A 348 18.29 -31.41 -8.37
CA LYS A 348 18.76 -32.20 -7.22
C LYS A 348 17.58 -32.64 -6.34
N LEU A 349 16.65 -31.74 -6.07
CA LEU A 349 15.46 -31.99 -5.25
C LEU A 349 14.35 -32.76 -5.98
N LYS A 350 14.48 -32.98 -7.30
CA LYS A 350 13.47 -33.57 -8.18
C LYS A 350 12.11 -32.83 -8.16
N ARG A 351 12.13 -31.59 -7.74
CA ARG A 351 10.96 -30.67 -7.73
C ARG A 351 11.44 -29.22 -7.75
N ARG A 352 10.60 -28.31 -8.26
CA ARG A 352 10.95 -26.90 -8.26
C ARG A 352 11.14 -26.38 -6.84
N VAL A 353 12.16 -25.55 -6.66
CA VAL A 353 12.32 -24.78 -5.42
C VAL A 353 11.11 -23.89 -5.23
N LYS A 354 10.42 -24.01 -4.10
CA LYS A 354 9.19 -23.28 -3.78
C LYS A 354 9.43 -22.33 -2.62
N LEU A 355 9.12 -21.05 -2.83
CA LEU A 355 9.23 -19.97 -1.86
C LEU A 355 7.83 -19.52 -1.42
N LEU A 356 7.57 -19.48 -0.11
CA LEU A 356 6.41 -18.80 0.45
C LEU A 356 6.78 -17.37 0.84
N VAL A 357 6.10 -16.39 0.27
CA VAL A 357 6.20 -15.00 0.71
C VAL A 357 5.01 -14.71 1.61
N GLY A 358 5.27 -14.54 2.90
CA GLY A 358 4.26 -14.29 3.92
C GLY A 358 4.25 -12.83 4.39
N LYS A 359 3.06 -12.28 4.58
CA LYS A 359 2.90 -10.93 5.14
C LYS A 359 2.00 -10.98 6.38
N PRO A 360 2.59 -11.28 7.56
CA PRO A 360 1.82 -11.44 8.79
C PRO A 360 1.37 -10.11 9.37
N GLY A 361 0.27 -10.17 10.14
CA GLY A 361 -0.25 -9.03 10.90
C GLY A 361 -1.12 -8.10 10.09
N LEU A 362 -1.35 -6.89 10.59
CA LEU A 362 -2.31 -5.95 10.04
C LEU A 362 -1.70 -4.97 9.01
N ASP A 363 -0.42 -5.07 8.74
CA ASP A 363 0.29 -4.20 7.80
C ASP A 363 -0.22 -4.39 6.36
N GLY A 364 -0.62 -3.28 5.73
CA GLY A 364 -1.17 -3.25 4.37
C GLY A 364 -0.16 -2.96 3.25
N HIS A 365 1.11 -2.73 3.57
CA HIS A 365 2.14 -2.38 2.58
C HIS A 365 2.60 -3.62 1.81
N SER A 366 2.07 -3.87 0.63
CA SER A 366 2.34 -5.10 -0.15
C SER A 366 3.49 -5.00 -1.14
N SER A 367 3.95 -3.80 -1.49
CA SER A 367 4.89 -3.58 -2.60
C SER A 367 6.21 -4.36 -2.45
N GLY A 368 6.83 -4.38 -1.27
CA GLY A 368 8.07 -5.12 -1.03
C GLY A 368 7.89 -6.64 -1.21
N ALA A 369 6.83 -7.20 -0.64
CA ALA A 369 6.51 -8.63 -0.79
C ALA A 369 6.26 -9.02 -2.26
N GLU A 370 5.57 -8.14 -3.01
CA GLU A 370 5.28 -8.34 -4.43
C GLU A 370 6.56 -8.32 -5.29
N GLN A 371 7.47 -7.36 -5.03
CA GLN A 371 8.74 -7.29 -5.76
C GLN A 371 9.61 -8.52 -5.50
N ILE A 372 9.74 -8.96 -4.26
CA ILE A 372 10.44 -10.21 -3.91
C ILE A 372 9.78 -11.41 -4.60
N SER A 373 8.45 -11.46 -4.63
CA SER A 373 7.71 -12.55 -5.29
C SER A 373 7.98 -12.60 -6.80
N VAL A 374 8.02 -11.43 -7.46
CA VAL A 374 8.34 -11.33 -8.89
C VAL A 374 9.79 -11.73 -9.15
N ALA A 375 10.73 -11.18 -8.39
CA ALA A 375 12.16 -11.48 -8.55
C ALA A 375 12.48 -12.97 -8.32
N ALA A 376 11.85 -13.60 -7.33
CA ALA A 376 12.02 -15.02 -7.07
C ALA A 376 11.47 -15.89 -8.22
N LYS A 377 10.35 -15.50 -8.84
CA LYS A 377 9.85 -16.15 -10.05
C LYS A 377 10.80 -16.02 -11.24
N ASP A 378 11.33 -14.81 -11.44
CA ASP A 378 12.30 -14.55 -12.50
C ASP A 378 13.62 -15.33 -12.28
N ALA A 379 13.97 -15.58 -11.00
CA ALA A 379 15.06 -16.45 -10.60
C ALA A 379 14.76 -17.95 -10.74
N GLY A 380 13.57 -18.35 -11.22
CA GLY A 380 13.21 -19.76 -11.49
C GLY A 380 12.50 -20.48 -10.34
N MET A 381 12.22 -19.81 -9.23
CA MET A 381 11.48 -20.39 -8.10
C MET A 381 9.98 -20.45 -8.39
N GLU A 382 9.30 -21.43 -7.82
CA GLU A 382 7.85 -21.40 -7.65
C GLU A 382 7.51 -20.54 -6.43
N VAL A 383 6.58 -19.60 -6.55
CA VAL A 383 6.27 -18.66 -5.48
C VAL A 383 4.81 -18.78 -5.07
N VAL A 384 4.60 -18.97 -3.78
CA VAL A 384 3.30 -18.89 -3.11
C VAL A 384 3.22 -17.53 -2.41
N TYR A 385 2.22 -16.73 -2.77
CA TYR A 385 1.95 -15.43 -2.16
C TYR A 385 0.45 -15.21 -2.05
N GLU A 386 -0.07 -15.26 -0.84
CA GLU A 386 -1.51 -15.15 -0.58
C GLU A 386 -1.99 -13.72 -0.27
N GLY A 387 -1.10 -12.74 -0.41
CA GLY A 387 -1.40 -11.33 -0.16
C GLY A 387 -1.01 -10.87 1.25
N ILE A 388 -1.79 -9.92 1.77
CA ILE A 388 -1.51 -9.21 3.02
C ILE A 388 -2.41 -9.68 4.16
N ARG A 389 -2.04 -9.32 5.39
CA ARG A 389 -2.84 -9.54 6.62
C ARG A 389 -3.08 -11.00 6.96
N LEU A 390 -2.08 -11.82 6.73
CA LEU A 390 -2.11 -13.23 7.12
C LEU A 390 -1.87 -13.38 8.62
N THR A 391 -2.52 -14.37 9.23
CA THR A 391 -2.15 -14.76 10.60
C THR A 391 -0.90 -15.66 10.57
N PRO A 392 -0.13 -15.73 11.67
CA PRO A 392 0.97 -16.66 11.79
C PRO A 392 0.57 -18.11 11.49
N GLU A 393 -0.63 -18.55 11.91
CA GLU A 393 -1.16 -19.88 11.65
C GLU A 393 -1.42 -20.10 10.16
N GLN A 394 -1.99 -19.12 9.46
CA GLN A 394 -2.22 -19.21 8.01
C GLN A 394 -0.91 -19.42 7.26
N ILE A 395 0.13 -18.62 7.58
CA ILE A 395 1.46 -18.76 6.95
C ILE A 395 2.05 -20.13 7.17
N VAL A 396 1.97 -20.66 8.40
CA VAL A 396 2.53 -21.97 8.72
C VAL A 396 1.73 -23.10 8.06
N ASN A 397 0.39 -22.99 8.02
CA ASN A 397 -0.45 -23.97 7.33
C ASN A 397 -0.16 -23.99 5.83
N THR A 398 -0.08 -22.83 5.17
CA THR A 398 0.32 -22.73 3.77
C THR A 398 1.71 -23.32 3.53
N ALA A 399 2.67 -23.08 4.45
CA ALA A 399 4.00 -23.67 4.32
C ALA A 399 3.98 -25.20 4.32
N ILE A 400 3.08 -25.80 5.11
CA ILE A 400 2.87 -27.25 5.18
C ILE A 400 2.19 -27.77 3.92
N GLU A 401 1.04 -27.20 3.58
CA GLU A 401 0.18 -27.59 2.45
C GLU A 401 0.95 -27.53 1.13
N GLU A 402 1.71 -26.46 0.94
CA GLU A 402 2.51 -26.22 -0.27
C GLU A 402 3.88 -26.89 -0.23
N SER A 403 4.28 -27.46 0.89
CA SER A 403 5.60 -28.11 1.07
C SER A 403 6.75 -27.20 0.60
N VAL A 404 6.79 -25.97 1.10
CA VAL A 404 7.74 -24.95 0.66
C VAL A 404 9.17 -25.24 1.14
N HIS A 405 10.15 -24.72 0.39
CA HIS A 405 11.56 -24.87 0.70
C HIS A 405 12.13 -23.69 1.48
N MET A 406 11.46 -22.54 1.46
CA MET A 406 11.86 -21.33 2.18
C MET A 406 10.63 -20.49 2.49
N ILE A 407 10.67 -19.78 3.61
CA ILE A 407 9.66 -18.79 4.00
C ILE A 407 10.33 -17.42 4.05
N ALA A 408 9.79 -16.43 3.33
CA ALA A 408 10.22 -15.04 3.37
C ALA A 408 9.09 -14.18 3.95
N LEU A 409 9.33 -13.54 5.09
CA LEU A 409 8.36 -12.65 5.73
C LEU A 409 8.64 -11.18 5.37
N SER A 410 7.61 -10.44 5.02
CA SER A 410 7.68 -8.99 4.80
C SER A 410 6.89 -8.27 5.89
N ILE A 411 7.60 -7.55 6.78
CA ILE A 411 7.00 -6.89 7.96
C ILE A 411 7.52 -5.46 8.05
N LEU A 412 6.66 -4.48 7.78
CA LEU A 412 6.98 -3.05 7.88
C LEU A 412 6.44 -2.39 9.16
N SER A 413 5.60 -3.09 9.91
CA SER A 413 5.12 -2.65 11.22
C SER A 413 6.13 -2.96 12.31
N GLY A 414 6.11 -2.23 13.45
CA GLY A 414 6.96 -2.49 14.61
C GLY A 414 6.74 -3.83 15.33
N SER A 415 5.89 -4.72 14.78
CA SER A 415 5.55 -6.04 15.34
C SER A 415 6.41 -7.20 14.80
N HIS A 416 7.53 -6.90 14.13
CA HIS A 416 8.41 -7.91 13.51
C HIS A 416 8.92 -8.96 14.50
N LEU A 417 9.34 -8.58 15.71
CA LEU A 417 9.82 -9.54 16.73
C LEU A 417 8.73 -10.48 17.22
N SER A 418 7.54 -9.94 17.56
CA SER A 418 6.44 -10.74 18.11
C SER A 418 5.90 -11.71 17.06
N LEU A 419 5.62 -11.25 15.85
CA LEU A 419 5.12 -12.08 14.76
C LEU A 419 6.11 -13.15 14.32
N THR A 420 7.41 -12.81 14.19
CA THR A 420 8.45 -13.80 13.85
C THR A 420 8.60 -14.86 14.93
N LYS A 421 8.58 -14.47 16.20
CA LYS A 421 8.64 -15.40 17.33
C LYS A 421 7.45 -16.36 17.34
N GLU A 422 6.27 -15.88 17.04
CA GLU A 422 5.06 -16.68 16.97
C GLU A 422 5.11 -17.68 15.80
N ILE A 423 5.52 -17.23 14.61
CA ILE A 423 5.72 -18.13 13.45
C ILE A 423 6.76 -19.22 13.76
N ILE A 424 7.92 -18.86 14.33
CA ILE A 424 8.94 -19.85 14.71
C ILE A 424 8.38 -20.86 15.72
N LYS A 425 7.60 -20.41 16.71
CA LYS A 425 6.92 -21.30 17.67
C LYS A 425 5.99 -22.28 16.97
N LEU A 426 5.21 -21.80 16.00
CA LEU A 426 4.29 -22.64 15.23
C LEU A 426 5.02 -23.62 14.30
N LEU A 427 6.12 -23.18 13.64
CA LEU A 427 6.98 -24.05 12.85
C LEU A 427 7.56 -25.20 13.70
N LYS A 428 8.04 -24.91 14.92
CA LYS A 428 8.51 -25.93 15.88
C LYS A 428 7.41 -26.89 16.30
N LYS A 429 6.22 -26.36 16.62
CA LYS A 429 5.04 -27.16 17.02
C LYS A 429 4.66 -28.16 15.92
N ASN A 430 4.76 -27.76 14.65
CA ASN A 430 4.41 -28.57 13.50
C ASN A 430 5.59 -29.40 12.95
N LYS A 431 6.75 -29.42 13.62
CA LYS A 431 7.95 -30.19 13.26
C LYS A 431 8.55 -29.86 11.87
N ILE A 432 8.37 -28.61 11.43
CA ILE A 432 8.91 -28.06 10.18
C ILE A 432 9.87 -26.89 10.41
N SER A 433 10.51 -26.86 11.58
CA SER A 433 11.47 -25.80 11.96
C SER A 433 12.78 -25.83 11.16
N ASN A 434 12.96 -26.86 10.33
CA ASN A 434 14.07 -26.98 9.39
C ASN A 434 13.92 -26.11 8.14
N ILE A 435 12.74 -25.57 7.83
CA ILE A 435 12.56 -24.69 6.67
C ILE A 435 13.26 -23.34 6.93
N PRO A 436 14.20 -22.90 6.06
CA PRO A 436 14.84 -21.61 6.20
C PRO A 436 13.83 -20.47 6.25
N LEU A 437 13.97 -19.58 7.23
CA LEU A 437 13.13 -18.42 7.43
C LEU A 437 13.96 -17.16 7.23
N VAL A 438 13.55 -16.28 6.32
CA VAL A 438 14.14 -14.97 6.12
C VAL A 438 13.09 -13.88 6.41
N VAL A 439 13.53 -12.71 6.87
CA VAL A 439 12.62 -11.61 7.20
C VAL A 439 13.15 -10.32 6.61
N GLY A 440 12.27 -9.57 5.93
CA GLY A 440 12.57 -8.24 5.39
C GLY A 440 11.58 -7.19 5.86
N GLY A 441 12.03 -5.94 6.01
CA GLY A 441 11.18 -4.83 6.39
C GLY A 441 11.92 -3.68 7.06
N PHE A 442 11.18 -2.79 7.72
CA PHE A 442 11.78 -1.75 8.57
C PHE A 442 12.20 -2.34 9.91
N ILE A 443 13.39 -2.96 9.93
CA ILE A 443 13.90 -3.69 11.09
C ILE A 443 15.13 -2.95 11.63
N PRO A 444 15.10 -2.46 12.89
CA PRO A 444 16.26 -1.87 13.53
C PRO A 444 17.43 -2.87 13.67
N GLU A 445 18.65 -2.41 13.56
CA GLU A 445 19.85 -3.26 13.67
C GLU A 445 19.96 -4.06 14.98
N GLU A 446 19.47 -3.48 16.08
CA GLU A 446 19.41 -4.18 17.38
C GLU A 446 18.47 -5.40 17.33
N ASP A 447 17.40 -5.30 16.55
CA ASP A 447 16.39 -6.37 16.43
C ASP A 447 16.82 -7.42 15.40
N GLU A 448 17.62 -7.07 14.41
CA GLU A 448 18.25 -8.03 13.49
C GLU A 448 19.03 -9.09 14.28
N LYS A 449 19.90 -8.68 15.19
CA LYS A 449 20.67 -9.59 16.05
C LYS A 449 19.76 -10.51 16.89
N LYS A 450 18.66 -9.96 17.40
CA LYS A 450 17.67 -10.73 18.17
C LYS A 450 16.96 -11.78 17.30
N MET A 451 16.59 -11.41 16.07
CA MET A 451 15.91 -12.30 15.13
C MET A 451 16.82 -13.45 14.67
N ILE A 452 18.08 -13.18 14.39
CA ILE A 452 19.07 -14.24 14.07
C ILE A 452 19.20 -15.22 15.26
N ARG A 453 19.24 -14.74 16.50
CA ARG A 453 19.28 -15.60 17.71
C ARG A 453 18.00 -16.42 17.89
N LEU A 454 16.85 -15.96 17.36
CA LEU A 454 15.60 -16.73 17.36
C LEU A 454 15.57 -17.87 16.33
N GLY A 455 16.51 -17.85 15.35
CA GLY A 455 16.60 -18.85 14.30
C GLY A 455 16.20 -18.35 12.91
N VAL A 456 16.13 -17.03 12.70
CA VAL A 456 15.99 -16.46 11.36
C VAL A 456 17.29 -16.61 10.59
N SER A 457 17.25 -17.12 9.38
CA SER A 457 18.43 -17.37 8.55
C SER A 457 19.09 -16.08 8.03
N ARG A 458 18.28 -15.06 7.71
CA ARG A 458 18.75 -13.76 7.24
C ARG A 458 17.69 -12.69 7.49
N VAL A 459 18.15 -11.48 7.83
CA VAL A 459 17.29 -10.30 7.95
C VAL A 459 17.69 -9.28 6.88
N TYR A 460 16.69 -8.70 6.20
CA TYR A 460 16.86 -7.65 5.21
C TYR A 460 16.25 -6.35 5.72
N THR A 461 17.08 -5.34 5.85
CA THR A 461 16.70 -4.00 6.30
C THR A 461 16.61 -3.05 5.10
N PRO A 462 16.15 -1.81 5.25
CA PRO A 462 16.16 -0.82 4.16
C PRO A 462 17.51 -0.58 3.49
N LYS A 463 18.62 -0.94 4.15
CA LYS A 463 19.97 -0.91 3.57
C LYS A 463 20.19 -1.97 2.47
N ASN A 464 19.37 -3.03 2.47
CA ASN A 464 19.43 -4.13 1.52
C ASN A 464 18.41 -3.91 0.39
N TYR A 465 18.62 -2.91 -0.44
CA TYR A 465 17.68 -2.54 -1.51
C TYR A 465 17.92 -3.27 -2.84
N ASP A 466 19.10 -3.87 -3.03
CA ASP A 466 19.43 -4.61 -4.24
C ASP A 466 18.73 -5.99 -4.25
N ILE A 467 17.69 -6.10 -5.06
CA ILE A 467 16.88 -7.32 -5.19
C ILE A 467 17.70 -8.47 -5.77
N ASN A 468 18.69 -8.21 -6.62
CA ASN A 468 19.53 -9.25 -7.21
C ASN A 468 20.46 -9.88 -6.16
N LEU A 469 20.99 -9.06 -5.25
CA LEU A 469 21.76 -9.57 -4.10
C LEU A 469 20.87 -10.39 -3.18
N ILE A 470 19.64 -9.97 -2.91
CA ILE A 470 18.67 -10.74 -2.11
C ILE A 470 18.39 -12.10 -2.76
N MET A 471 18.19 -12.15 -4.07
CA MET A 471 17.97 -13.43 -4.78
C MET A 471 19.21 -14.34 -4.75
N SER A 472 20.41 -13.77 -4.84
CA SER A 472 21.66 -14.51 -4.67
C SER A 472 21.81 -15.09 -3.25
N ASP A 473 21.45 -14.31 -2.23
CA ASP A 473 21.42 -14.77 -0.84
C ASP A 473 20.40 -15.89 -0.64
N PHE A 474 19.23 -15.81 -1.24
CA PHE A 474 18.23 -16.90 -1.20
C PHE A 474 18.79 -18.19 -1.78
N ALA A 475 19.48 -18.11 -2.94
CA ALA A 475 20.15 -19.27 -3.53
C ALA A 475 21.22 -19.83 -2.60
N ASN A 476 22.06 -18.97 -1.97
CA ASN A 476 23.09 -19.39 -1.02
C ASN A 476 22.49 -20.12 0.19
N ILE A 477 21.40 -19.60 0.76
CA ILE A 477 20.73 -20.19 1.92
C ILE A 477 20.15 -21.57 1.54
N LEU A 478 19.48 -21.65 0.38
CA LEU A 478 18.86 -22.87 -0.10
C LEU A 478 19.91 -23.97 -0.42
N GLU A 479 21.02 -23.62 -1.09
CA GLU A 479 22.10 -24.57 -1.41
C GLU A 479 22.83 -25.10 -0.16
N LYS A 480 22.93 -24.29 0.89
CA LYS A 480 23.49 -24.74 2.17
C LYS A 480 22.56 -25.67 2.94
N HIS A 481 21.26 -25.51 2.70
CA HIS A 481 20.25 -26.23 3.46
C HIS A 481 19.87 -27.56 2.82
N TYR A 482 19.84 -27.62 1.51
CA TYR A 482 19.46 -28.78 0.70
C TYR A 482 20.62 -29.28 -0.15
#